data_6f1159438e09bbf0bf4dbc0faf7f3963
#
_entry.id   6f1159438e09bbf0bf4dbc0faf7f3963
#
_cell.length_a   1.000
_cell.length_b   1.000
_cell.length_c   1.000
_cell.angle_alpha   90.00
_cell.angle_beta   90.00
_cell.angle_gamma   90.00
#
_symmetry.space_group_name_H-M   'P 1'
#
loop_
_entity.id
_entity.type
_entity.pdbx_description
1 polymer ?
#
loop_
_entity_poly.entity_id
_entity_poly.type
_entity_poly.pdbx_seq_one_letter_code
_entity_poly.pdbx_strand_id
1 'polypeptide(L)'
;MTVEDQRARSYGIERPKEYNDWEGVSELVNLPSDAFHRNVDEIIIGIGRKNPSSVRTAIVCPPTIYGPGRGPGNTKSVQAYLLSAAVLKRGKGFLVGKGENVWHQVHVQDLSNVYLALGDAAAAGGGKATWNEEGYYFAENGSFVWGDIQRKVAEEAYKQKFITSPEVESLDDKQTTEILSVGLYAWGSNSRGHAIRARKLFGWEAKQPKLIELIPDIVALEAKDLGL
;
A
#
# COMPACT_ATOMS: atom_id res chain seq x y z
N MET A 1 5.93 4.57 -7.07
CA MET A 1 5.51 5.93 -6.72
C MET A 1 6.29 6.52 -5.54
N THR A 2 7.32 5.85 -5.10
CA THR A 2 8.22 6.27 -4.01
C THR A 2 9.61 6.70 -4.53
N VAL A 3 9.75 6.83 -5.85
CA VAL A 3 11.05 7.10 -6.52
C VAL A 3 11.67 8.41 -6.06
N GLU A 4 10.86 9.44 -5.84
CA GLU A 4 11.35 10.74 -5.40
C GLU A 4 11.96 10.68 -4.00
N ASP A 5 11.34 9.95 -3.07
CA ASP A 5 11.88 9.77 -1.71
C ASP A 5 13.19 8.99 -1.73
N GLN A 6 13.25 7.92 -2.53
CA GLN A 6 14.45 7.11 -2.68
C GLN A 6 15.62 7.90 -3.25
N ARG A 7 15.39 8.68 -4.33
CA ARG A 7 16.41 9.51 -4.96
C ARG A 7 16.89 10.64 -4.07
N ALA A 8 15.97 11.27 -3.33
CA ALA A 8 16.29 12.35 -2.41
C ALA A 8 16.81 11.86 -1.05
N ARG A 9 16.76 10.55 -0.79
CA ARG A 9 17.02 9.96 0.54
C ARG A 9 16.30 10.73 1.65
N SER A 10 15.00 10.91 1.46
CA SER A 10 14.18 11.79 2.29
C SER A 10 12.95 11.02 2.75
N TYR A 11 13.05 10.47 3.95
CA TYR A 11 12.04 9.63 4.56
C TYR A 11 11.38 10.29 5.75
N GLY A 12 10.14 9.91 6.06
CA GLY A 12 9.40 10.42 7.20
C GLY A 12 8.91 11.86 7.07
N ILE A 13 8.98 12.47 5.89
CA ILE A 13 8.46 13.82 5.60
C ILE A 13 7.39 13.78 4.50
N GLU A 14 6.39 14.63 4.58
CA GLU A 14 5.37 14.75 3.54
C GLU A 14 5.95 15.28 2.23
N ARG A 15 5.45 14.71 1.10
CA ARG A 15 5.68 15.23 -0.25
C ARG A 15 4.34 15.44 -0.97
N PRO A 16 4.21 16.53 -1.74
CA PRO A 16 2.95 16.90 -2.35
C PRO A 16 2.60 16.09 -3.61
N LYS A 17 3.54 15.32 -4.18
CA LYS A 17 3.33 14.58 -5.42
C LYS A 17 2.21 13.55 -5.26
N GLU A 18 1.19 13.68 -6.10
CA GLU A 18 0.08 12.76 -6.24
C GLU A 18 -0.03 12.25 -7.67
N TYR A 19 -0.54 11.04 -7.81
CA TYR A 19 -0.78 10.41 -9.11
C TYR A 19 -2.28 10.14 -9.26
N ASN A 20 -2.77 10.01 -10.48
CA ASN A 20 -4.10 9.47 -10.75
C ASN A 20 -4.06 8.55 -11.97
N ASP A 21 -4.96 7.57 -11.98
CA ASP A 21 -5.01 6.53 -12.99
C ASP A 21 -5.92 6.87 -14.18
N TRP A 22 -6.43 8.08 -14.27
CA TRP A 22 -7.30 8.54 -15.38
C TRP A 22 -6.56 9.53 -16.27
N GLU A 23 -6.53 10.81 -15.91
CA GLU A 23 -5.82 11.84 -16.67
C GLU A 23 -4.28 11.66 -16.59
N GLY A 24 -3.80 11.08 -15.50
CA GLY A 24 -2.37 10.85 -15.23
C GLY A 24 -1.84 9.51 -15.71
N VAL A 25 -2.60 8.68 -16.42
CA VAL A 25 -2.18 7.33 -16.83
C VAL A 25 -0.90 7.33 -17.66
N SER A 26 -0.71 8.33 -18.52
CA SER A 26 0.50 8.46 -19.33
C SER A 26 1.77 8.60 -18.47
N GLU A 27 1.70 9.30 -17.33
CA GLU A 27 2.82 9.37 -16.39
C GLU A 27 3.09 8.00 -15.75
N LEU A 28 2.04 7.26 -15.37
CA LEU A 28 2.17 5.95 -14.71
C LEU A 28 2.81 4.89 -15.62
N VAL A 29 2.39 4.82 -16.88
CA VAL A 29 2.94 3.86 -17.84
C VAL A 29 4.34 4.22 -18.33
N ASN A 30 4.84 5.40 -18.01
CA ASN A 30 6.17 5.89 -18.33
C ASN A 30 7.02 6.23 -17.10
N LEU A 31 6.69 5.69 -15.91
CA LEU A 31 7.53 5.79 -14.72
C LEU A 31 8.96 5.33 -15.05
N PRO A 32 9.99 5.93 -14.41
CA PRO A 32 11.38 5.57 -14.66
C PRO A 32 11.68 4.11 -14.30
N SER A 33 12.66 3.52 -14.98
CA SER A 33 13.02 2.08 -14.85
C SER A 33 13.49 1.68 -13.44
N ASP A 34 13.96 2.64 -12.64
CA ASP A 34 14.35 2.44 -11.23
C ASP A 34 13.18 2.56 -10.25
N ALA A 35 11.96 2.81 -10.73
CA ALA A 35 10.76 2.78 -9.90
C ALA A 35 10.49 1.35 -9.38
N PHE A 36 10.01 1.26 -8.14
CA PHE A 36 9.70 -0.02 -7.52
C PHE A 36 8.64 -0.78 -8.33
N HIS A 37 8.86 -2.07 -8.58
CA HIS A 37 8.06 -2.95 -9.46
C HIS A 37 8.04 -2.59 -10.96
N ARG A 38 8.77 -1.56 -11.38
CA ARG A 38 8.76 -1.12 -12.78
C ARG A 38 9.19 -2.20 -13.76
N ASN A 39 10.10 -3.06 -13.38
CA ASN A 39 10.54 -4.21 -14.17
C ASN A 39 9.38 -5.15 -14.57
N VAL A 40 8.37 -5.31 -13.71
CA VAL A 40 7.15 -6.10 -14.02
C VAL A 40 6.21 -5.29 -14.91
N ASP A 41 5.97 -4.03 -14.57
CA ASP A 41 5.11 -3.13 -15.33
C ASP A 41 5.55 -3.02 -16.80
N GLU A 42 6.86 -2.88 -17.05
CA GLU A 42 7.42 -2.78 -18.40
C GLU A 42 7.15 -4.03 -19.25
N ILE A 43 7.22 -5.21 -18.65
CA ILE A 43 6.90 -6.46 -19.33
C ILE A 43 5.42 -6.49 -19.71
N ILE A 44 4.52 -6.19 -18.77
CA ILE A 44 3.07 -6.24 -18.97
C ILE A 44 2.63 -5.19 -20.01
N ILE A 45 3.09 -3.96 -19.88
CA ILE A 45 2.79 -2.87 -20.83
C ILE A 45 3.38 -3.21 -22.21
N GLY A 46 4.62 -3.71 -22.26
CA GLY A 46 5.31 -4.09 -23.48
C GLY A 46 4.60 -5.20 -24.28
N ILE A 47 4.02 -6.18 -23.59
CA ILE A 47 3.22 -7.23 -24.24
C ILE A 47 1.96 -6.65 -24.87
N GLY A 48 1.24 -5.80 -24.15
CA GLY A 48 0.05 -5.13 -24.66
C GLY A 48 0.34 -4.22 -25.87
N ARG A 49 1.44 -3.46 -25.82
CA ARG A 49 1.89 -2.62 -26.95
C ARG A 49 2.24 -3.40 -28.21
N LYS A 50 2.92 -4.55 -28.06
CA LYS A 50 3.32 -5.40 -29.19
C LYS A 50 2.17 -6.13 -29.85
N ASN A 51 1.10 -6.41 -29.12
CA ASN A 51 0.00 -7.26 -29.57
C ASN A 51 -1.38 -6.63 -29.28
N PRO A 52 -1.67 -5.38 -29.66
CA PRO A 52 -2.83 -4.64 -29.18
C PRO A 52 -4.18 -5.23 -29.62
N SER A 53 -4.19 -5.99 -30.72
CA SER A 53 -5.41 -6.64 -31.26
C SER A 53 -5.71 -8.01 -30.62
N SER A 54 -4.73 -8.67 -30.04
CA SER A 54 -4.86 -10.04 -29.56
C SER A 54 -4.59 -10.21 -28.06
N VAL A 55 -3.89 -9.27 -27.43
CA VAL A 55 -3.57 -9.34 -25.99
C VAL A 55 -4.08 -8.08 -25.29
N ARG A 56 -4.85 -8.29 -24.23
CA ARG A 56 -5.30 -7.24 -23.31
C ARG A 56 -4.62 -7.43 -21.98
N THR A 57 -3.94 -6.40 -21.51
CA THR A 57 -3.28 -6.41 -20.21
C THR A 57 -3.86 -5.32 -19.31
N ALA A 58 -3.89 -5.57 -18.00
CA ALA A 58 -4.21 -4.57 -17.00
C ALA A 58 -3.27 -4.72 -15.80
N ILE A 59 -2.89 -3.60 -15.21
CA ILE A 59 -2.10 -3.53 -13.98
C ILE A 59 -3.01 -2.97 -12.89
N VAL A 60 -3.17 -3.70 -11.80
CA VAL A 60 -3.78 -3.17 -10.58
C VAL A 60 -2.66 -2.83 -9.62
N CYS A 61 -2.52 -1.55 -9.31
CA CYS A 61 -1.49 -1.02 -8.41
C CYS A 61 -2.13 -0.54 -7.10
N PRO A 62 -2.21 -1.41 -6.08
CA PRO A 62 -2.76 -1.05 -4.79
C PRO A 62 -1.73 -0.30 -3.93
N PRO A 63 -2.20 0.56 -3.00
CA PRO A 63 -1.37 1.16 -1.96
C PRO A 63 -1.16 0.17 -0.80
N THR A 64 -1.07 0.65 0.45
CA THR A 64 -1.06 -0.22 1.63
C THR A 64 -2.30 -1.09 1.68
N ILE A 65 -2.12 -2.40 1.48
CA ILE A 65 -3.19 -3.39 1.62
C ILE A 65 -3.30 -3.80 3.09
N TYR A 66 -4.51 -3.93 3.60
CA TYR A 66 -4.77 -4.38 4.97
C TYR A 66 -6.07 -5.22 5.05
N GLY A 67 -6.34 -5.72 6.25
CA GLY A 67 -7.47 -6.58 6.53
C GLY A 67 -7.19 -8.06 6.25
N PRO A 68 -8.03 -8.97 6.80
CA PRO A 68 -7.85 -10.41 6.67
C PRO A 68 -8.15 -10.91 5.25
N GLY A 69 -7.22 -11.64 4.67
CA GLY A 69 -7.42 -12.36 3.41
C GLY A 69 -8.36 -13.55 3.60
N ARG A 70 -9.09 -13.91 2.55
CA ARG A 70 -10.04 -15.06 2.54
C ARG A 70 -9.55 -16.25 1.73
N GLY A 71 -8.39 -16.12 1.08
CA GLY A 71 -7.82 -17.19 0.29
C GLY A 71 -7.18 -18.30 1.15
N PRO A 72 -6.83 -19.43 0.52
CA PRO A 72 -6.22 -20.58 1.21
C PRO A 72 -4.74 -20.36 1.56
N GLY A 73 -4.12 -19.30 1.04
CA GLY A 73 -2.71 -18.97 1.27
C GLY A 73 -2.52 -17.99 2.44
N ASN A 74 -1.59 -17.06 2.26
CA ASN A 74 -1.32 -16.03 3.27
C ASN A 74 -2.54 -15.10 3.43
N THR A 75 -3.05 -15.01 4.65
CA THR A 75 -4.21 -14.16 5.01
C THR A 75 -3.80 -12.83 5.64
N LYS A 76 -2.51 -12.61 5.86
CA LYS A 76 -1.97 -11.36 6.42
C LYS A 76 -1.37 -10.47 5.33
N SER A 77 -1.49 -9.17 5.50
CA SER A 77 -0.75 -8.20 4.71
C SER A 77 0.66 -7.97 5.29
N VAL A 78 1.38 -6.99 4.75
CA VAL A 78 2.81 -6.80 5.05
C VAL A 78 3.03 -5.59 5.97
N GLN A 79 2.77 -4.36 5.49
CA GLN A 79 3.31 -3.14 6.11
C GLN A 79 2.87 -2.92 7.56
N ALA A 80 1.57 -2.89 7.85
CA ALA A 80 1.05 -2.64 9.19
C ALA A 80 1.30 -3.82 10.15
N TYR A 81 1.29 -5.04 9.64
CA TYR A 81 1.57 -6.24 10.43
C TYR A 81 3.05 -6.30 10.83
N LEU A 82 3.96 -6.06 9.88
CA LEU A 82 5.40 -5.97 10.20
C LEU A 82 5.73 -4.82 11.15
N LEU A 83 5.04 -3.67 11.02
CA LEU A 83 5.18 -2.56 11.97
C LEU A 83 4.77 -2.99 13.38
N SER A 84 3.60 -3.63 13.51
CA SER A 84 3.11 -4.11 14.80
C SER A 84 4.03 -5.14 15.42
N ALA A 85 4.50 -6.12 14.64
CA ALA A 85 5.49 -7.09 15.10
C ALA A 85 6.82 -6.43 15.52
N ALA A 86 7.27 -5.39 14.80
CA ALA A 86 8.48 -4.65 15.14
C ALA A 86 8.34 -3.89 16.47
N VAL A 87 7.22 -3.21 16.69
CA VAL A 87 6.92 -2.52 17.96
C VAL A 87 6.88 -3.50 19.12
N LEU A 88 6.20 -4.62 18.95
CA LEU A 88 6.10 -5.67 19.98
C LEU A 88 7.47 -6.28 20.33
N LYS A 89 8.28 -6.64 19.33
CA LYS A 89 9.62 -7.20 19.52
C LYS A 89 10.57 -6.22 20.20
N ARG A 90 10.45 -4.91 19.89
CA ARG A 90 11.27 -3.86 20.49
C ARG A 90 10.82 -3.50 21.91
N GLY A 91 9.56 -3.80 22.27
CA GLY A 91 8.93 -3.32 23.50
C GLY A 91 8.71 -1.80 23.53
N LYS A 92 8.82 -1.11 22.39
CA LYS A 92 8.75 0.35 22.28
C LYS A 92 8.29 0.79 20.90
N GLY A 93 7.42 1.81 20.86
CA GLY A 93 6.95 2.46 19.64
C GLY A 93 8.04 3.31 18.94
N PHE A 94 7.87 3.55 17.64
CA PHE A 94 8.79 4.40 16.88
C PHE A 94 8.10 5.09 15.70
N LEU A 95 8.72 6.18 15.24
CA LEU A 95 8.46 6.88 13.98
C LEU A 95 9.66 6.73 13.06
N VAL A 96 9.44 6.72 11.76
CA VAL A 96 10.52 6.92 10.79
C VAL A 96 10.68 8.41 10.55
N GLY A 97 11.82 8.98 10.93
CA GLY A 97 12.04 10.42 10.87
C GLY A 97 10.97 11.18 11.65
N LYS A 98 10.26 12.11 10.99
CA LYS A 98 9.16 12.87 11.61
C LYS A 98 7.82 12.14 11.57
N GLY A 99 7.68 11.10 10.75
CA GLY A 99 6.43 10.38 10.56
C GLY A 99 5.36 11.18 9.81
N GLU A 100 5.74 12.19 9.02
CA GLU A 100 4.83 13.07 8.28
C GLU A 100 4.48 12.55 6.88
N ASN A 101 5.12 11.49 6.43
CA ASN A 101 4.91 10.91 5.11
C ASN A 101 3.53 10.27 4.96
N VAL A 102 2.95 10.43 3.77
CA VAL A 102 1.56 10.08 3.46
C VAL A 102 1.47 8.92 2.50
N TRP A 103 0.60 7.96 2.82
CA TRP A 103 0.22 6.87 1.93
C TRP A 103 -1.31 6.80 1.78
N HIS A 104 -1.74 6.17 0.68
CA HIS A 104 -3.09 5.66 0.55
C HIS A 104 -3.20 4.23 1.05
N GLN A 105 -4.43 3.75 1.21
CA GLN A 105 -4.76 2.46 1.80
C GLN A 105 -5.90 1.79 1.06
N VAL A 106 -5.96 0.46 1.10
CA VAL A 106 -7.10 -0.30 0.60
C VAL A 106 -7.30 -1.58 1.41
N HIS A 107 -8.51 -1.85 1.82
CA HIS A 107 -8.85 -3.14 2.42
C HIS A 107 -8.82 -4.24 1.36
N VAL A 108 -8.29 -5.42 1.70
CA VAL A 108 -8.11 -6.53 0.74
C VAL A 108 -9.42 -6.96 0.07
N GLN A 109 -10.56 -6.85 0.75
CA GLN A 109 -11.86 -7.19 0.17
C GLN A 109 -12.32 -6.15 -0.88
N ASP A 110 -12.08 -4.87 -0.64
CA ASP A 110 -12.37 -3.81 -1.61
C ASP A 110 -11.44 -3.93 -2.83
N LEU A 111 -10.16 -4.25 -2.61
CA LEU A 111 -9.22 -4.56 -3.70
C LEU A 111 -9.68 -5.75 -4.52
N SER A 112 -10.17 -6.82 -3.88
CA SER A 112 -10.68 -8.01 -4.56
C SER A 112 -11.85 -7.70 -5.51
N ASN A 113 -12.68 -6.71 -5.17
CA ASN A 113 -13.79 -6.27 -6.01
C ASN A 113 -13.30 -5.58 -7.31
N VAL A 114 -12.14 -4.91 -7.30
CA VAL A 114 -11.52 -4.37 -8.53
C VAL A 114 -11.08 -5.52 -9.45
N TYR A 115 -10.45 -6.56 -8.88
CA TYR A 115 -10.05 -7.75 -9.65
C TYR A 115 -11.26 -8.51 -10.22
N LEU A 116 -12.34 -8.64 -9.43
CA LEU A 116 -13.56 -9.27 -9.90
C LEU A 116 -14.17 -8.50 -11.08
N ALA A 117 -14.28 -7.17 -10.97
CA ALA A 117 -14.81 -6.33 -12.05
C ALA A 117 -13.96 -6.41 -13.34
N LEU A 118 -12.62 -6.48 -13.20
CA LEU A 118 -11.74 -6.69 -14.34
C LEU A 118 -11.89 -8.10 -14.95
N GLY A 119 -12.06 -9.13 -14.10
CA GLY A 119 -12.32 -10.51 -14.54
C GLY A 119 -13.62 -10.63 -15.32
N ASP A 120 -14.70 -10.03 -14.82
CA ASP A 120 -16.01 -9.97 -15.49
C ASP A 120 -15.92 -9.22 -16.84
N ALA A 121 -15.19 -8.11 -16.87
CA ALA A 121 -14.96 -7.37 -18.12
C ALA A 121 -14.14 -8.21 -19.11
N ALA A 122 -13.12 -8.93 -18.67
CA ALA A 122 -12.34 -9.81 -19.52
C ALA A 122 -13.19 -10.95 -20.11
N ALA A 123 -14.03 -11.60 -19.29
CA ALA A 123 -14.95 -12.65 -19.70
C ALA A 123 -15.99 -12.13 -20.73
N ALA A 124 -16.38 -10.87 -20.61
CA ALA A 124 -17.28 -10.18 -21.57
C ALA A 124 -16.54 -9.60 -22.80
N GLY A 125 -15.38 -10.12 -23.17
CA GLY A 125 -14.62 -9.68 -24.33
C GLY A 125 -13.98 -8.29 -24.19
N GLY A 126 -13.76 -7.82 -22.97
CA GLY A 126 -13.18 -6.51 -22.65
C GLY A 126 -14.13 -5.60 -21.89
N GLY A 127 -15.43 -5.74 -22.09
CA GLY A 127 -16.46 -5.03 -21.33
C GLY A 127 -16.28 -3.52 -21.29
N LYS A 128 -16.49 -2.93 -20.13
CA LYS A 128 -16.27 -1.49 -19.87
C LYS A 128 -14.85 -1.16 -19.46
N ALA A 129 -13.96 -2.17 -19.27
CA ALA A 129 -12.59 -1.94 -18.85
C ALA A 129 -11.76 -1.30 -19.96
N THR A 130 -10.76 -0.52 -19.56
CA THR A 130 -9.68 -0.10 -20.45
C THR A 130 -8.46 -1.02 -20.24
N TRP A 131 -7.69 -1.22 -21.30
CA TRP A 131 -6.64 -2.22 -21.36
C TRP A 131 -5.33 -1.64 -21.90
N ASN A 132 -4.24 -2.35 -21.74
CA ASN A 132 -2.91 -2.02 -22.24
C ASN A 132 -2.41 -0.69 -21.64
N GLU A 133 -2.07 0.30 -22.42
CA GLU A 133 -1.58 1.60 -21.94
C GLU A 133 -2.62 2.36 -21.10
N GLU A 134 -3.90 2.14 -21.36
CA GLU A 134 -5.01 2.67 -20.57
C GLU A 134 -5.46 1.71 -19.46
N GLY A 135 -4.79 0.57 -19.30
CA GLY A 135 -5.14 -0.49 -18.35
C GLY A 135 -4.41 -0.39 -17.00
N TYR A 136 -4.12 0.80 -16.51
CA TYR A 136 -3.49 1.01 -15.20
C TYR A 136 -4.55 1.45 -14.17
N TYR A 137 -4.77 0.65 -13.14
CA TYR A 137 -5.83 0.85 -12.15
C TYR A 137 -5.26 1.03 -10.75
N PHE A 138 -5.60 2.10 -10.09
CA PHE A 138 -5.45 2.22 -8.66
C PHE A 138 -6.67 1.65 -7.92
N ALA A 139 -6.45 1.31 -6.64
CA ALA A 139 -7.51 0.96 -5.70
C ALA A 139 -7.15 1.61 -4.36
N GLU A 140 -7.95 2.58 -3.88
CA GLU A 140 -7.65 3.24 -2.61
C GLU A 140 -8.91 3.67 -1.85
N ASN A 141 -8.81 3.70 -0.52
CA ASN A 141 -9.82 4.19 0.42
C ASN A 141 -9.26 5.37 1.25
N GLY A 142 -8.86 6.44 0.54
CA GLY A 142 -8.27 7.61 1.17
C GLY A 142 -6.83 7.43 1.63
N SER A 143 -6.30 8.49 2.21
CA SER A 143 -4.93 8.59 2.70
C SER A 143 -4.82 8.43 4.21
N PHE A 144 -3.61 8.18 4.68
CA PHE A 144 -3.21 8.25 6.08
C PHE A 144 -1.77 8.76 6.20
N VAL A 145 -1.45 9.32 7.36
CA VAL A 145 -0.08 9.70 7.75
C VAL A 145 0.54 8.52 8.48
N TRP A 146 1.74 8.07 8.08
CA TRP A 146 2.39 6.92 8.72
C TRP A 146 2.63 7.13 10.20
N GLY A 147 3.00 8.34 10.64
CA GLY A 147 3.19 8.65 12.05
C GLY A 147 1.94 8.42 12.90
N ASP A 148 0.74 8.62 12.35
CA ASP A 148 -0.50 8.35 13.08
C ASP A 148 -0.72 6.85 13.26
N ILE A 149 -0.43 6.04 12.23
CA ILE A 149 -0.47 4.58 12.34
C ILE A 149 0.59 4.07 13.31
N GLN A 150 1.81 4.60 13.26
CA GLN A 150 2.91 4.22 14.15
C GLN A 150 2.58 4.52 15.63
N ARG A 151 2.01 5.70 15.92
CA ARG A 151 1.52 6.06 17.27
C ARG A 151 0.36 5.15 17.69
N LYS A 152 -0.59 4.91 16.78
CA LYS A 152 -1.75 4.05 17.07
C LYS A 152 -1.33 2.61 17.40
N VAL A 153 -0.34 2.05 16.71
CA VAL A 153 0.21 0.73 17.04
C VAL A 153 0.83 0.72 18.44
N ALA A 154 1.62 1.75 18.79
CA ALA A 154 2.22 1.85 20.13
C ALA A 154 1.16 2.01 21.23
N GLU A 155 0.14 2.86 21.00
CA GLU A 155 -0.99 3.02 21.93
C GLU A 155 -1.73 1.70 22.16
N GLU A 156 -2.05 0.96 21.10
CA GLU A 156 -2.80 -0.29 21.23
C GLU A 156 -1.94 -1.40 21.85
N ALA A 157 -0.65 -1.48 21.52
CA ALA A 157 0.28 -2.40 22.17
C ALA A 157 0.39 -2.12 23.69
N TYR A 158 0.39 -0.84 24.09
CA TYR A 158 0.37 -0.45 25.49
C TYR A 158 -0.96 -0.76 26.17
N LYS A 159 -2.11 -0.42 25.55
CA LYS A 159 -3.45 -0.74 26.10
C LYS A 159 -3.64 -2.24 26.32
N GLN A 160 -3.13 -3.05 25.40
CA GLN A 160 -3.18 -4.51 25.49
C GLN A 160 -2.08 -5.10 26.38
N LYS A 161 -1.25 -4.25 27.02
CA LYS A 161 -0.20 -4.61 27.98
C LYS A 161 0.98 -5.41 27.39
N PHE A 162 1.22 -5.29 26.11
CA PHE A 162 2.39 -5.92 25.46
C PHE A 162 3.65 -5.07 25.53
N ILE A 163 3.52 -3.75 25.75
CA ILE A 163 4.65 -2.84 25.99
C ILE A 163 4.37 -1.96 27.21
N THR A 164 5.41 -1.34 27.77
CA THR A 164 5.32 -0.59 29.03
C THR A 164 5.04 0.91 28.89
N SER A 165 5.14 1.47 27.68
CA SER A 165 4.84 2.88 27.38
C SER A 165 4.26 3.05 25.99
N PRO A 166 3.28 3.94 25.77
CA PRO A 166 2.75 4.28 24.45
C PRO A 166 3.63 5.29 23.69
N GLU A 167 4.69 5.79 24.30
CA GLU A 167 5.57 6.78 23.69
C GLU A 167 6.31 6.22 22.47
N VAL A 168 6.54 7.10 21.49
CA VAL A 168 7.26 6.77 20.27
C VAL A 168 8.57 7.57 20.21
N GLU A 169 9.62 6.97 19.70
CA GLU A 169 10.88 7.63 19.39
C GLU A 169 11.05 7.81 17.89
N SER A 170 11.70 8.88 17.47
CA SER A 170 12.06 9.08 16.06
C SER A 170 13.32 8.28 15.74
N LEU A 171 13.24 7.44 14.73
CA LEU A 171 14.38 6.66 14.23
C LEU A 171 14.95 7.28 12.95
N ASP A 172 16.26 7.28 12.83
CA ASP A 172 16.94 7.65 11.59
C ASP A 172 16.92 6.50 10.56
N ASP A 173 17.50 6.75 9.38
CA ASP A 173 17.54 5.79 8.28
C ASP A 173 18.25 4.48 8.66
N LYS A 174 19.37 4.57 9.39
CA LYS A 174 20.16 3.41 9.81
C LYS A 174 19.38 2.55 10.81
N GLN A 175 18.85 3.17 11.85
CA GLN A 175 18.06 2.50 12.89
C GLN A 175 16.81 1.83 12.28
N THR A 176 16.13 2.50 11.37
CA THR A 176 14.96 1.94 10.67
C THR A 176 15.32 0.72 9.82
N THR A 177 16.45 0.79 9.10
CA THR A 177 16.94 -0.31 8.25
C THR A 177 17.40 -1.51 9.06
N GLU A 178 17.94 -1.29 10.25
CA GLU A 178 18.33 -2.37 11.20
C GLU A 178 17.11 -3.14 11.71
N ILE A 179 15.95 -2.48 11.87
CA ILE A 179 14.69 -3.17 12.24
C ILE A 179 14.15 -3.99 11.07
N LEU A 180 14.11 -3.38 9.88
CA LEU A 180 13.63 -4.01 8.66
C LEU A 180 14.37 -3.40 7.48
N SER A 181 15.03 -4.22 6.68
CA SER A 181 15.84 -3.77 5.53
C SER A 181 15.06 -2.91 4.52
N VAL A 182 13.76 -3.14 4.39
CA VAL A 182 12.83 -2.35 3.56
C VAL A 182 12.01 -1.34 4.37
N GLY A 183 12.33 -1.10 5.63
CA GLY A 183 11.55 -0.27 6.56
C GLY A 183 11.41 1.18 6.10
N LEU A 184 12.46 1.77 5.55
CA LEU A 184 12.41 3.12 4.99
C LEU A 184 11.39 3.23 3.84
N TYR A 185 11.39 2.23 2.97
CA TYR A 185 10.40 2.15 1.90
C TYR A 185 8.99 1.92 2.47
N ALA A 186 8.83 0.94 3.35
CA ALA A 186 7.54 0.48 3.82
C ALA A 186 6.82 1.49 4.73
N TRP A 187 7.58 2.25 5.53
CA TRP A 187 7.04 3.10 6.61
C TRP A 187 7.47 4.57 6.54
N GLY A 188 8.47 4.90 5.73
CA GLY A 188 9.06 6.23 5.67
C GLY A 188 8.87 6.98 4.36
N SER A 189 8.49 6.30 3.26
CA SER A 189 8.28 6.94 1.96
C SER A 189 6.84 7.43 1.78
N ASN A 190 6.58 8.22 0.73
CA ASN A 190 5.24 8.66 0.32
C ASN A 190 4.73 7.80 -0.86
N SER A 191 3.43 7.50 -0.85
CA SER A 191 2.77 6.85 -1.98
C SER A 191 1.31 7.31 -2.05
N ARG A 192 1.05 8.27 -2.94
CA ARG A 192 -0.23 8.96 -3.06
C ARG A 192 -0.78 8.79 -4.46
N GLY A 193 -1.92 8.13 -4.60
CA GLY A 193 -2.54 7.87 -5.91
C GLY A 193 -4.05 7.72 -5.83
N HIS A 194 -4.77 8.46 -6.67
CA HIS A 194 -6.22 8.50 -6.71
C HIS A 194 -6.78 7.46 -7.68
N ALA A 195 -7.63 6.56 -7.17
CA ALA A 195 -8.33 5.53 -7.93
C ALA A 195 -9.57 6.13 -8.62
N ILE A 196 -9.39 6.75 -9.78
CA ILE A 196 -10.46 7.35 -10.57
C ILE A 196 -11.04 6.34 -11.54
N ARG A 197 -10.19 5.52 -12.16
CA ARG A 197 -10.56 4.61 -13.25
C ARG A 197 -11.57 3.55 -12.82
N ALA A 198 -11.28 2.84 -11.73
CA ALA A 198 -12.21 1.82 -11.22
C ALA A 198 -13.54 2.41 -10.80
N ARG A 199 -13.56 3.60 -10.21
CA ARG A 199 -14.79 4.32 -9.85
C ARG A 199 -15.62 4.69 -11.07
N LYS A 200 -14.99 5.27 -12.11
CA LYS A 200 -15.69 5.68 -13.34
C LYS A 200 -16.22 4.52 -14.16
N LEU A 201 -15.42 3.47 -14.34
CA LEU A 201 -15.75 2.38 -15.26
C LEU A 201 -16.65 1.32 -14.64
N PHE A 202 -16.46 1.02 -13.35
CA PHE A 202 -17.14 -0.07 -12.66
C PHE A 202 -18.10 0.39 -11.57
N GLY A 203 -18.14 1.68 -11.24
CA GLY A 203 -18.86 2.17 -10.06
C GLY A 203 -18.27 1.62 -8.77
N TRP A 204 -16.96 1.28 -8.77
CA TRP A 204 -16.30 0.73 -7.61
C TRP A 204 -16.23 1.74 -6.46
N GLU A 205 -16.54 1.28 -5.28
CA GLU A 205 -16.45 2.04 -4.03
C GLU A 205 -15.82 1.20 -2.94
N ALA A 206 -14.95 1.80 -2.14
CA ALA A 206 -14.42 1.18 -0.93
C ALA A 206 -15.49 1.22 0.17
N LYS A 207 -15.74 0.07 0.81
CA LYS A 207 -16.82 -0.12 1.80
C LYS A 207 -16.33 -0.65 3.15
N GLN A 208 -15.07 -1.10 3.20
CA GLN A 208 -14.51 -1.69 4.41
C GLN A 208 -13.96 -0.62 5.35
N PRO A 209 -13.82 -0.91 6.66
CA PRO A 209 -13.21 -0.02 7.65
C PRO A 209 -11.82 0.43 7.20
N LYS A 210 -11.36 1.58 7.70
CA LYS A 210 -10.01 2.09 7.44
C LYS A 210 -8.96 1.34 8.25
N LEU A 211 -7.71 1.38 7.79
CA LEU A 211 -6.59 0.72 8.46
C LEU A 211 -6.50 1.03 9.96
N ILE A 212 -6.64 2.31 10.32
CA ILE A 212 -6.51 2.74 11.71
C ILE A 212 -7.53 2.08 12.65
N GLU A 213 -8.69 1.71 12.13
CA GLU A 213 -9.74 1.01 12.88
C GLU A 213 -9.39 -0.46 13.15
N LEU A 214 -8.55 -1.07 12.29
CA LEU A 214 -8.13 -2.46 12.44
C LEU A 214 -6.80 -2.63 13.19
N ILE A 215 -6.13 -1.56 13.57
CA ILE A 215 -4.85 -1.64 14.31
C ILE A 215 -4.98 -2.44 15.62
N PRO A 216 -6.06 -2.32 16.43
CA PRO A 216 -6.20 -3.14 17.63
C PRO A 216 -6.14 -4.65 17.36
N ASP A 217 -6.83 -5.12 16.32
CA ASP A 217 -6.87 -6.52 15.93
C ASP A 217 -5.53 -6.99 15.34
N ILE A 218 -4.88 -6.12 14.56
CA ILE A 218 -3.55 -6.41 13.99
C ILE A 218 -2.51 -6.58 15.10
N VAL A 219 -2.51 -5.69 16.11
CA VAL A 219 -1.60 -5.78 17.26
C VAL A 219 -1.85 -7.08 18.04
N ALA A 220 -3.11 -7.40 18.33
CA ALA A 220 -3.47 -8.64 19.04
C ALA A 220 -3.03 -9.90 18.26
N LEU A 221 -3.23 -9.90 16.95
CA LEU A 221 -2.84 -11.00 16.08
C LEU A 221 -1.32 -11.20 16.07
N GLU A 222 -0.55 -10.12 15.90
CA GLU A 222 0.92 -10.20 15.90
C GLU A 222 1.49 -10.57 17.27
N ALA A 223 0.87 -10.10 18.36
CA ALA A 223 1.26 -10.54 19.72
C ALA A 223 1.06 -12.04 19.91
N LYS A 224 -0.11 -12.56 19.51
CA LYS A 224 -0.39 -14.00 19.54
C LYS A 224 0.63 -14.81 18.73
N ASP A 225 0.98 -14.36 17.55
CA ASP A 225 1.96 -15.06 16.68
C ASP A 225 3.39 -15.02 17.24
N LEU A 226 3.70 -14.01 18.06
CA LEU A 226 4.95 -13.88 18.80
C LEU A 226 4.96 -14.64 20.12
N GLY A 227 3.82 -15.20 20.55
CA GLY A 227 3.69 -15.92 21.82
C GLY A 227 3.63 -15.00 23.06
N LEU A 228 3.16 -13.76 22.89
CA LEU A 228 2.97 -12.76 23.95
C LEU A 228 1.60 -12.84 24.59
#